data_48eb7c781095415f37d87016511d6b53
#
_entry.id   48eb7c781095415f37d87016511d6b53
#
_cell.length_a   1.000
_cell.length_b   1.000
_cell.length_c   1.000
_cell.angle_alpha   90.00
_cell.angle_beta   90.00
_cell.angle_gamma   90.00
#
_symmetry.space_group_name_H-M   'P 1'
#
loop_
_entity.id
_entity.type
_entity.pdbx_description
1 polymer ?
#
loop_
_entity_poly.entity_id
_entity_poly.type
_entity_poly.pdbx_seq_one_letter_code
_entity_poly.pdbx_strand_id
1 'polypeptide(L)'
;KIPVWQRAQVLRKFLELVEVNKEDLAQTLCAENGKPISEARGEIGNIPIGFSGFIEHAKHYYGSIIPQGTEQGQDTNLQLITREPIGVVACIIPFNFPCDLFDQKVAPALMMGNAAIVLPSSDNPLTLMKLTELLVEAGVPNGAIQCLTAPGAVKSAAVTDKRVHLVTLTGSTEVGIDTAKLAAENLTHAALELGGNDAFIVLDDGDVDLAVEELVWGRMYNTGQVCCASKRFLIHNSLKEEFADKAVERIKKLKVGQPADENTQIGCLISEKAAIKVEGEVNKTVEQGGRIILGGHRDGAFYEPTVIVDVPKTADVAVDMEIFGPVVPVIGFDTDEEAIEIANKSVFGLSSCVFSRDQKRAFKVAAAMEAGGAVINGASFFRAFEQPFGGWKHSGIGTEGVFSTFDEMTRVKTIVMKNIF
;
A
#
# COMPACT_ATOMS: atom_id res chain seq x y z
N LYS A 1 -14.87 -23.50 16.28
CA LYS A 1 -14.13 -23.31 15.01
C LYS A 1 -15.15 -23.35 13.87
N ILE A 2 -15.21 -22.27 13.06
CA ILE A 2 -16.10 -22.18 11.90
C ILE A 2 -15.33 -22.72 10.68
N PRO A 3 -15.89 -23.66 9.90
CA PRO A 3 -15.23 -24.18 8.70
C PRO A 3 -15.01 -23.07 7.65
N VAL A 4 -14.00 -23.24 6.78
CA VAL A 4 -13.65 -22.27 5.72
C VAL A 4 -14.86 -21.95 4.83
N TRP A 5 -15.66 -22.96 4.43
CA TRP A 5 -16.82 -22.75 3.57
C TRP A 5 -17.90 -21.85 4.22
N GLN A 6 -18.12 -21.98 5.52
CA GLN A 6 -19.06 -21.11 6.26
C GLN A 6 -18.53 -19.69 6.40
N ARG A 7 -17.21 -19.53 6.67
CA ARG A 7 -16.56 -18.19 6.67
C ARG A 7 -16.73 -17.53 5.31
N ALA A 8 -16.49 -18.27 4.22
CA ALA A 8 -16.72 -17.79 2.87
C ALA A 8 -18.17 -17.35 2.60
N GLN A 9 -19.17 -18.09 3.09
CA GLN A 9 -20.57 -17.68 2.96
C GLN A 9 -20.88 -16.36 3.67
N VAL A 10 -20.37 -16.17 4.90
CA VAL A 10 -20.53 -14.93 5.67
C VAL A 10 -19.91 -13.75 4.93
N LEU A 11 -18.67 -13.92 4.42
CA LEU A 11 -18.02 -12.83 3.69
C LEU A 11 -18.69 -12.53 2.34
N ARG A 12 -19.26 -13.51 1.64
CA ARG A 12 -20.08 -13.23 0.44
C ARG A 12 -21.32 -12.42 0.77
N LYS A 13 -22.01 -12.73 1.88
CA LYS A 13 -23.13 -11.91 2.35
C LYS A 13 -22.69 -10.48 2.70
N PHE A 14 -21.49 -10.31 3.26
CA PHE A 14 -20.92 -8.98 3.47
C PHE A 14 -20.77 -8.23 2.14
N LEU A 15 -20.29 -8.88 1.07
CA LEU A 15 -20.14 -8.24 -0.24
C LEU A 15 -21.50 -7.80 -0.82
N GLU A 16 -22.57 -8.58 -0.60
CA GLU A 16 -23.92 -8.19 -0.98
C GLU A 16 -24.36 -6.93 -0.23
N LEU A 17 -24.06 -6.82 1.07
CA LEU A 17 -24.34 -5.64 1.87
C LEU A 17 -23.50 -4.42 1.44
N VAL A 18 -22.22 -4.62 1.08
CA VAL A 18 -21.38 -3.54 0.54
C VAL A 18 -21.96 -2.99 -0.76
N GLU A 19 -22.42 -3.85 -1.68
CA GLU A 19 -23.01 -3.41 -2.95
C GLU A 19 -24.27 -2.56 -2.74
N VAL A 20 -25.12 -2.95 -1.78
CA VAL A 20 -26.33 -2.17 -1.43
C VAL A 20 -25.98 -0.81 -0.83
N ASN A 21 -24.89 -0.71 -0.08
CA ASN A 21 -24.49 0.50 0.65
C ASN A 21 -23.35 1.28 -0.04
N LYS A 22 -22.95 0.91 -1.27
CA LYS A 22 -21.74 1.42 -1.89
C LYS A 22 -21.67 2.93 -2.04
N GLU A 23 -22.79 3.56 -2.38
CA GLU A 23 -22.80 5.01 -2.56
C GLU A 23 -22.70 5.74 -1.20
N ASP A 24 -23.38 5.27 -0.16
CA ASP A 24 -23.24 5.81 1.19
C ASP A 24 -21.82 5.67 1.74
N LEU A 25 -21.19 4.53 1.49
CA LEU A 25 -19.78 4.30 1.83
C LEU A 25 -18.86 5.24 1.05
N ALA A 26 -19.06 5.43 -0.25
CA ALA A 26 -18.26 6.32 -1.09
C ALA A 26 -18.40 7.79 -0.68
N GLN A 27 -19.62 8.25 -0.38
CA GLN A 27 -19.86 9.61 0.12
C GLN A 27 -19.20 9.81 1.49
N THR A 28 -19.28 8.82 2.36
CA THR A 28 -18.62 8.88 3.68
C THR A 28 -17.10 8.96 3.52
N LEU A 29 -16.53 8.10 2.67
CA LEU A 29 -15.08 8.09 2.39
C LEU A 29 -14.62 9.41 1.78
N CYS A 30 -15.35 9.94 0.80
CA CYS A 30 -15.04 11.23 0.18
C CYS A 30 -15.06 12.36 1.24
N ALA A 31 -16.08 12.39 2.09
CA ALA A 31 -16.25 13.45 3.10
C ALA A 31 -15.17 13.43 4.20
N GLU A 32 -14.76 12.24 4.66
CA GLU A 32 -13.77 12.14 5.74
C GLU A 32 -12.31 12.12 5.25
N ASN A 33 -12.07 11.76 3.98
CA ASN A 33 -10.73 11.62 3.42
C ASN A 33 -10.27 12.84 2.61
N GLY A 34 -11.20 13.49 1.90
CA GLY A 34 -10.88 14.56 0.97
C GLY A 34 -10.50 14.12 -0.44
N LYS A 35 -10.52 12.81 -0.73
CA LYS A 35 -10.32 12.33 -2.11
C LYS A 35 -11.54 12.60 -2.99
N PRO A 36 -11.36 12.80 -4.32
CA PRO A 36 -12.47 12.97 -5.25
C PRO A 36 -13.51 11.86 -5.13
N ILE A 37 -14.79 12.19 -5.27
CA ILE A 37 -15.87 11.20 -5.16
C ILE A 37 -15.75 10.05 -6.18
N SER A 38 -15.21 10.32 -7.36
CA SER A 38 -14.93 9.30 -8.37
C SER A 38 -13.90 8.27 -7.87
N GLU A 39 -12.85 8.73 -7.18
CA GLU A 39 -11.83 7.85 -6.59
C GLU A 39 -12.37 7.12 -5.34
N ALA A 40 -13.19 7.78 -4.52
CA ALA A 40 -13.86 7.14 -3.40
C ALA A 40 -14.77 5.99 -3.86
N ARG A 41 -15.55 6.20 -4.92
CA ARG A 41 -16.35 5.13 -5.55
C ARG A 41 -15.49 4.00 -6.11
N GLY A 42 -14.34 4.33 -6.70
CA GLY A 42 -13.36 3.35 -7.17
C GLY A 42 -12.85 2.48 -6.05
N GLU A 43 -12.42 3.07 -4.94
CA GLU A 43 -11.91 2.33 -3.77
C GLU A 43 -12.99 1.44 -3.13
N ILE A 44 -14.24 1.93 -2.98
CA ILE A 44 -15.34 1.07 -2.52
C ILE A 44 -15.59 -0.08 -3.51
N GLY A 45 -15.46 0.19 -4.82
CA GLY A 45 -15.57 -0.83 -5.89
C GLY A 45 -14.49 -1.91 -5.85
N ASN A 46 -13.35 -1.66 -5.22
CA ASN A 46 -12.26 -2.64 -5.06
C ASN A 46 -12.55 -3.67 -3.94
N ILE A 47 -13.37 -3.33 -2.93
CA ILE A 47 -13.69 -4.24 -1.81
C ILE A 47 -14.20 -5.62 -2.29
N PRO A 48 -15.17 -5.72 -3.23
CA PRO A 48 -15.58 -7.01 -3.77
C PRO A 48 -14.45 -7.78 -4.45
N ILE A 49 -13.51 -7.11 -5.11
CA ILE A 49 -12.37 -7.75 -5.78
C ILE A 49 -11.44 -8.36 -4.72
N GLY A 50 -11.03 -7.57 -3.72
CA GLY A 50 -10.13 -8.00 -2.67
C GLY A 50 -10.71 -9.14 -1.83
N PHE A 51 -11.90 -8.98 -1.28
CA PHE A 51 -12.54 -10.04 -0.50
C PHE A 51 -12.78 -11.32 -1.30
N SER A 52 -13.23 -11.21 -2.57
CA SER A 52 -13.43 -12.39 -3.43
C SER A 52 -12.16 -13.14 -3.67
N GLY A 53 -11.04 -12.46 -3.92
CA GLY A 53 -9.74 -13.08 -4.07
C GLY A 53 -9.35 -13.89 -2.82
N PHE A 54 -9.44 -13.32 -1.63
CA PHE A 54 -9.17 -14.04 -0.38
C PHE A 54 -10.14 -15.20 -0.16
N ILE A 55 -11.44 -15.05 -0.48
CA ILE A 55 -12.44 -16.12 -0.35
C ILE A 55 -12.10 -17.30 -1.27
N GLU A 56 -11.74 -17.05 -2.53
CA GLU A 56 -11.45 -18.12 -3.50
C GLU A 56 -10.17 -18.87 -3.12
N HIS A 57 -9.09 -18.14 -2.83
CA HIS A 57 -7.81 -18.77 -2.56
C HIS A 57 -7.73 -19.46 -1.18
N ALA A 58 -8.48 -18.99 -0.17
CA ALA A 58 -8.51 -19.64 1.14
C ALA A 58 -9.00 -21.09 1.11
N LYS A 59 -9.83 -21.44 0.12
CA LYS A 59 -10.30 -22.83 -0.07
C LYS A 59 -9.20 -23.76 -0.60
N HIS A 60 -8.13 -23.20 -1.14
CA HIS A 60 -7.01 -23.91 -1.75
C HIS A 60 -5.71 -23.76 -0.96
N TYR A 61 -5.78 -23.17 0.24
CA TYR A 61 -4.64 -23.00 1.11
C TYR A 61 -4.55 -24.14 2.11
N TYR A 62 -3.71 -25.14 1.79
CA TYR A 62 -3.61 -26.40 2.51
C TYR A 62 -2.29 -26.53 3.25
N GLY A 63 -2.22 -27.55 4.12
CA GLY A 63 -0.98 -28.12 4.61
C GLY A 63 -0.36 -29.13 3.62
N SER A 64 0.62 -29.87 4.08
CA SER A 64 1.34 -30.87 3.28
C SER A 64 1.63 -32.13 4.09
N ILE A 65 2.01 -33.18 3.38
CA ILE A 65 2.51 -34.43 3.95
C ILE A 65 3.97 -34.57 3.53
N ILE A 66 4.87 -34.81 4.49
CA ILE A 66 6.23 -35.21 4.18
C ILE A 66 6.18 -36.72 3.84
N PRO A 67 6.64 -37.09 2.64
CA PRO A 67 6.63 -38.50 2.23
C PRO A 67 7.48 -39.36 3.15
N GLN A 68 7.04 -40.61 3.34
CA GLN A 68 7.81 -41.63 4.06
C GLN A 68 9.16 -41.90 3.38
N GLY A 69 10.17 -42.26 4.16
CA GLY A 69 11.47 -42.62 3.64
C GLY A 69 12.24 -41.43 3.01
N THR A 70 11.83 -40.19 3.27
CA THR A 70 12.59 -38.99 2.86
C THR A 70 13.96 -38.94 3.56
N GLU A 71 14.04 -39.51 4.76
CA GLU A 71 15.26 -39.65 5.54
C GLU A 71 15.38 -41.07 6.10
N GLN A 72 16.61 -41.56 6.26
CA GLN A 72 16.86 -42.89 6.85
C GLN A 72 16.28 -42.99 8.26
N GLY A 73 15.49 -44.04 8.51
CA GLY A 73 14.83 -44.26 9.80
C GLY A 73 13.48 -43.56 9.95
N GLN A 74 12.96 -42.96 8.89
CA GLN A 74 11.62 -42.32 8.89
C GLN A 74 10.60 -43.13 8.05
N ASP A 75 10.92 -44.38 7.71
CA ASP A 75 10.13 -45.19 6.78
C ASP A 75 8.76 -45.61 7.30
N THR A 76 8.58 -45.61 8.63
CA THR A 76 7.33 -46.03 9.29
C THR A 76 6.54 -44.85 9.88
N ASN A 77 6.96 -43.61 9.63
CA ASN A 77 6.33 -42.44 10.20
C ASN A 77 5.46 -41.69 9.20
N LEU A 78 4.32 -41.17 9.66
CA LEU A 78 3.54 -40.16 8.91
C LEU A 78 3.75 -38.79 9.51
N GLN A 79 4.11 -37.84 8.68
CA GLN A 79 4.35 -36.44 9.09
C GLN A 79 3.38 -35.51 8.34
N LEU A 80 2.47 -34.91 9.11
CA LEU A 80 1.49 -33.94 8.60
C LEU A 80 1.94 -32.54 8.96
N ILE A 81 1.94 -31.64 7.99
CA ILE A 81 2.12 -30.21 8.19
C ILE A 81 0.75 -29.56 8.03
N THR A 82 0.27 -28.89 9.07
CA THR A 82 -1.01 -28.15 9.05
C THR A 82 -0.79 -26.67 9.26
N ARG A 83 -1.74 -25.87 8.82
CA ARG A 83 -1.81 -24.44 9.09
C ARG A 83 -2.92 -24.16 10.08
N GLU A 84 -2.63 -23.41 11.12
CA GLU A 84 -3.60 -23.02 12.15
C GLU A 84 -3.70 -21.48 12.22
N PRO A 85 -4.88 -20.92 12.59
CA PRO A 85 -5.01 -19.47 12.81
C PRO A 85 -3.95 -18.97 13.76
N ILE A 86 -3.39 -17.78 13.49
CA ILE A 86 -2.42 -17.17 14.40
C ILE A 86 -3.10 -16.72 15.71
N GLY A 87 -4.36 -16.29 15.64
CA GLY A 87 -5.18 -15.93 16.81
C GLY A 87 -5.87 -14.57 16.69
N VAL A 88 -5.47 -13.58 17.46
CA VAL A 88 -5.99 -12.22 17.41
C VAL A 88 -5.02 -11.36 16.60
N VAL A 89 -5.56 -10.63 15.61
CA VAL A 89 -4.82 -9.77 14.70
C VAL A 89 -5.21 -8.32 14.94
N ALA A 90 -4.26 -7.45 15.23
CA ALA A 90 -4.45 -6.01 15.26
C ALA A 90 -4.18 -5.43 13.86
N CYS A 91 -5.22 -4.91 13.22
CA CYS A 91 -5.19 -4.35 11.88
C CYS A 91 -5.11 -2.81 11.98
N ILE A 92 -3.92 -2.24 11.90
CA ILE A 92 -3.70 -0.78 11.94
C ILE A 92 -3.74 -0.24 10.52
N ILE A 93 -4.76 0.54 10.23
CA ILE A 93 -5.11 0.98 8.86
C ILE A 93 -4.91 2.49 8.77
N PRO A 94 -4.15 2.97 7.77
CA PRO A 94 -3.91 4.39 7.55
C PRO A 94 -5.10 5.08 6.88
N PHE A 95 -4.96 6.39 6.67
CA PHE A 95 -6.03 7.21 6.12
C PHE A 95 -6.16 7.15 4.59
N ASN A 96 -5.08 6.88 3.87
CA ASN A 96 -5.00 7.17 2.43
C ASN A 96 -5.83 6.20 1.54
N PHE A 97 -5.82 4.91 1.85
CA PHE A 97 -6.64 3.87 1.20
C PHE A 97 -7.24 2.96 2.26
N PRO A 98 -8.16 3.48 3.10
CA PRO A 98 -8.68 2.72 4.24
C PRO A 98 -9.41 1.45 3.82
N CYS A 99 -10.15 1.47 2.70
CA CYS A 99 -10.96 0.33 2.27
C CYS A 99 -10.11 -0.75 1.60
N ASP A 100 -9.19 -0.39 0.72
CA ASP A 100 -8.25 -1.34 0.09
C ASP A 100 -7.36 -2.02 1.16
N LEU A 101 -6.91 -1.26 2.16
CA LEU A 101 -6.09 -1.80 3.24
C LEU A 101 -6.91 -2.52 4.32
N PHE A 102 -8.21 -2.24 4.42
CA PHE A 102 -9.14 -3.04 5.21
C PHE A 102 -9.29 -4.44 4.61
N ASP A 103 -9.47 -4.54 3.30
CA ASP A 103 -9.61 -5.84 2.65
C ASP A 103 -8.32 -6.68 2.75
N GLN A 104 -7.14 -6.07 2.57
CA GLN A 104 -5.84 -6.74 2.65
C GLN A 104 -5.53 -7.29 4.06
N LYS A 105 -6.16 -6.78 5.11
CA LYS A 105 -5.91 -7.17 6.50
C LYS A 105 -7.06 -7.96 7.12
N VAL A 106 -8.30 -7.50 6.94
CA VAL A 106 -9.48 -8.09 7.61
C VAL A 106 -9.99 -9.33 6.89
N ALA A 107 -10.05 -9.31 5.55
CA ALA A 107 -10.51 -10.46 4.79
C ALA A 107 -9.66 -11.72 5.04
N PRO A 108 -8.31 -11.67 4.93
CA PRO A 108 -7.47 -12.82 5.20
C PRO A 108 -7.49 -13.23 6.67
N ALA A 109 -7.55 -12.27 7.62
CA ALA A 109 -7.66 -12.60 9.03
C ALA A 109 -8.91 -13.46 9.30
N LEU A 110 -10.08 -13.02 8.83
CA LEU A 110 -11.33 -13.75 9.01
C LEU A 110 -11.34 -15.07 8.22
N MET A 111 -10.82 -15.09 6.97
CA MET A 111 -10.76 -16.30 6.15
C MET A 111 -9.83 -17.36 6.74
N MET A 112 -8.72 -16.97 7.38
CA MET A 112 -7.82 -17.89 8.09
C MET A 112 -8.35 -18.29 9.48
N GLY A 113 -9.48 -17.71 9.94
CA GLY A 113 -10.14 -18.07 11.19
C GLY A 113 -9.61 -17.34 12.41
N ASN A 114 -8.98 -16.20 12.22
CA ASN A 114 -8.54 -15.28 13.26
C ASN A 114 -9.67 -14.37 13.71
N ALA A 115 -9.47 -13.71 14.84
CA ALA A 115 -10.23 -12.51 15.22
C ALA A 115 -9.44 -11.26 14.79
N ALA A 116 -10.15 -10.21 14.35
CA ALA A 116 -9.56 -8.96 13.88
C ALA A 116 -9.97 -7.79 14.78
N ILE A 117 -9.00 -6.97 15.18
CA ILE A 117 -9.22 -5.67 15.81
C ILE A 117 -8.84 -4.60 14.78
N VAL A 118 -9.82 -3.91 14.24
CA VAL A 118 -9.63 -2.83 13.28
C VAL A 118 -9.29 -1.55 14.04
N LEU A 119 -8.16 -0.96 13.73
CA LEU A 119 -7.63 0.26 14.33
C LEU A 119 -7.48 1.32 13.22
N PRO A 120 -8.56 2.04 12.86
CA PRO A 120 -8.54 3.03 11.79
C PRO A 120 -7.68 4.24 12.13
N SER A 121 -7.30 5.02 11.12
CA SER A 121 -6.77 6.36 11.34
C SER A 121 -7.78 7.21 12.13
N SER A 122 -7.29 8.11 12.95
CA SER A 122 -8.15 9.06 13.67
C SER A 122 -8.77 10.11 12.75
N ASP A 123 -8.18 10.30 11.57
CA ASP A 123 -8.60 11.34 10.62
C ASP A 123 -9.82 10.90 9.80
N ASN A 124 -9.97 9.58 9.55
CA ASN A 124 -11.09 9.05 8.75
C ASN A 124 -11.57 7.66 9.21
N PRO A 125 -12.15 7.54 10.41
CA PRO A 125 -12.57 6.26 10.96
C PRO A 125 -13.94 5.76 10.48
N LEU A 126 -14.81 6.63 9.95
CA LEU A 126 -16.25 6.36 9.79
C LEU A 126 -16.53 5.27 8.75
N THR A 127 -15.85 5.28 7.61
CA THR A 127 -16.04 4.26 6.57
C THR A 127 -15.67 2.87 7.10
N LEU A 128 -14.57 2.74 7.86
CA LEU A 128 -14.17 1.45 8.43
C LEU A 128 -15.10 0.99 9.56
N MET A 129 -15.70 1.90 10.31
CA MET A 129 -16.76 1.58 11.27
C MET A 129 -17.97 0.99 10.56
N LYS A 130 -18.45 1.65 9.48
CA LYS A 130 -19.58 1.16 8.66
C LYS A 130 -19.26 -0.23 8.06
N LEU A 131 -18.08 -0.44 7.49
CA LEU A 131 -17.67 -1.74 6.96
C LEU A 131 -17.65 -2.82 8.05
N THR A 132 -17.19 -2.48 9.26
CA THR A 132 -17.20 -3.40 10.39
C THR A 132 -18.63 -3.76 10.82
N GLU A 133 -19.55 -2.80 10.84
CA GLU A 133 -20.98 -3.03 11.12
C GLU A 133 -21.61 -3.96 10.08
N LEU A 134 -21.32 -3.76 8.79
CA LEU A 134 -21.78 -4.65 7.73
C LEU A 134 -21.23 -6.07 7.85
N LEU A 135 -19.99 -6.27 8.33
CA LEU A 135 -19.45 -7.60 8.63
C LEU A 135 -20.21 -8.28 9.78
N VAL A 136 -20.58 -7.55 10.81
CA VAL A 136 -21.38 -8.07 11.92
C VAL A 136 -22.80 -8.43 11.42
N GLU A 137 -23.43 -7.58 10.61
CA GLU A 137 -24.73 -7.84 9.98
C GLU A 137 -24.69 -9.05 9.05
N ALA A 138 -23.61 -9.24 8.33
CA ALA A 138 -23.37 -10.41 7.47
C ALA A 138 -23.31 -11.73 8.27
N GLY A 139 -23.03 -11.66 9.57
CA GLY A 139 -23.01 -12.81 10.46
C GLY A 139 -21.61 -13.20 10.95
N VAL A 140 -20.63 -12.30 10.91
CA VAL A 140 -19.36 -12.50 11.62
C VAL A 140 -19.68 -12.64 13.12
N PRO A 141 -19.19 -13.69 13.79
CA PRO A 141 -19.52 -13.93 15.20
C PRO A 141 -19.14 -12.76 16.11
N ASN A 142 -19.93 -12.53 17.14
CA ASN A 142 -19.63 -11.52 18.16
C ASN A 142 -18.25 -11.69 18.73
N GLY A 143 -17.46 -10.61 18.73
CA GLY A 143 -16.09 -10.58 19.21
C GLY A 143 -15.04 -11.10 18.22
N ALA A 144 -15.42 -11.65 17.06
CA ALA A 144 -14.47 -12.04 16.02
C ALA A 144 -13.98 -10.84 15.18
N ILE A 145 -14.74 -9.75 15.17
CA ILE A 145 -14.32 -8.46 14.63
C ILE A 145 -14.73 -7.33 15.56
N GLN A 146 -13.86 -6.34 15.72
CA GLN A 146 -14.12 -5.13 16.49
C GLN A 146 -13.42 -3.96 15.81
N CYS A 147 -14.04 -2.79 15.79
CA CYS A 147 -13.43 -1.55 15.34
C CYS A 147 -13.26 -0.61 16.55
N LEU A 148 -12.04 -0.16 16.79
CA LEU A 148 -11.70 0.73 17.89
C LEU A 148 -11.14 2.05 17.36
N THR A 149 -11.94 3.10 17.42
CA THR A 149 -11.50 4.46 17.17
C THR A 149 -10.76 4.99 18.40
N ALA A 150 -9.45 5.11 18.31
CA ALA A 150 -8.65 5.40 19.50
C ALA A 150 -7.40 6.25 19.17
N PRO A 151 -6.94 7.07 20.12
CA PRO A 151 -5.64 7.74 20.02
C PRO A 151 -4.47 6.74 19.89
N GLY A 152 -3.33 7.23 19.40
CA GLY A 152 -2.12 6.41 19.20
C GLY A 152 -1.69 5.59 20.45
N ALA A 153 -1.78 6.17 21.63
CA ALA A 153 -1.45 5.47 22.89
C ALA A 153 -2.30 4.20 23.12
N VAL A 154 -3.58 4.21 22.76
CA VAL A 154 -4.45 3.02 22.87
C VAL A 154 -4.11 1.99 21.80
N LYS A 155 -3.74 2.45 20.59
CA LYS A 155 -3.24 1.55 19.52
C LYS A 155 -1.96 0.85 19.95
N SER A 156 -1.03 1.59 20.59
CA SER A 156 0.19 1.01 21.17
C SER A 156 -0.12 -0.03 22.25
N ALA A 157 -1.12 0.22 23.12
CA ALA A 157 -1.55 -0.74 24.13
C ALA A 157 -2.14 -2.02 23.50
N ALA A 158 -2.82 -1.92 22.35
CA ALA A 158 -3.27 -3.10 21.60
C ALA A 158 -2.09 -3.91 21.05
N VAL A 159 -1.02 -3.26 20.62
CA VAL A 159 0.20 -3.94 20.13
C VAL A 159 0.90 -4.73 21.23
N THR A 160 0.95 -4.19 22.45
CA THR A 160 1.63 -4.81 23.59
C THR A 160 0.73 -5.76 24.40
N ASP A 161 -0.55 -5.95 24.03
CA ASP A 161 -1.43 -6.88 24.71
C ASP A 161 -1.08 -8.32 24.36
N LYS A 162 -0.80 -9.15 25.37
CA LYS A 162 -0.41 -10.57 25.23
C LYS A 162 -1.42 -11.46 24.50
N ARG A 163 -2.66 -10.98 24.32
CA ARG A 163 -3.71 -11.68 23.57
C ARG A 163 -3.61 -11.44 22.06
N VAL A 164 -2.88 -10.39 21.63
CA VAL A 164 -2.62 -10.09 20.23
C VAL A 164 -1.41 -10.90 19.78
N HIS A 165 -1.55 -11.59 18.64
CA HIS A 165 -0.54 -12.52 18.13
C HIS A 165 0.10 -12.04 16.83
N LEU A 166 -0.58 -11.14 16.12
CA LEU A 166 -0.09 -10.47 14.92
C LEU A 166 -0.52 -9.01 14.93
N VAL A 167 0.41 -8.14 14.63
CA VAL A 167 0.11 -6.75 14.25
C VAL A 167 0.38 -6.60 12.77
N THR A 168 -0.63 -6.24 12.00
CA THR A 168 -0.47 -5.82 10.61
C THR A 168 -0.72 -4.32 10.52
N LEU A 169 0.32 -3.58 10.13
CA LEU A 169 0.29 -2.12 10.07
C LEU A 169 0.66 -1.64 8.67
N THR A 170 -0.13 -0.70 8.16
CA THR A 170 0.30 0.18 7.07
C THR A 170 0.38 1.60 7.59
N GLY A 171 1.51 2.28 7.38
CA GLY A 171 1.74 3.62 7.93
C GLY A 171 3.09 4.21 7.59
N SER A 172 3.52 5.24 8.34
CA SER A 172 4.86 5.82 8.16
C SER A 172 5.95 4.89 8.71
N THR A 173 7.16 5.02 8.17
CA THR A 173 8.32 4.23 8.62
C THR A 173 8.61 4.42 10.09
N GLU A 174 8.49 5.63 10.62
CA GLU A 174 8.69 5.92 12.04
C GLU A 174 7.70 5.14 12.91
N VAL A 175 6.40 5.18 12.58
CA VAL A 175 5.36 4.44 13.31
C VAL A 175 5.59 2.92 13.17
N GLY A 176 6.04 2.46 12.02
CA GLY A 176 6.37 1.04 11.78
C GLY A 176 7.50 0.55 12.68
N ILE A 177 8.59 1.30 12.75
CA ILE A 177 9.74 0.98 13.60
C ILE A 177 9.32 0.91 15.09
N ASP A 178 8.54 1.87 15.55
CA ASP A 178 8.06 1.89 16.94
C ASP A 178 7.08 0.75 17.20
N THR A 179 6.20 0.43 16.25
CA THR A 179 5.31 -0.74 16.34
C THR A 179 6.11 -2.05 16.42
N ALA A 180 7.17 -2.21 15.62
CA ALA A 180 8.03 -3.39 15.67
C ALA A 180 8.72 -3.56 17.03
N LYS A 181 9.22 -2.47 17.61
CA LYS A 181 9.82 -2.48 18.97
C LYS A 181 8.80 -2.93 20.02
N LEU A 182 7.59 -2.37 19.99
CA LEU A 182 6.52 -2.73 20.91
C LEU A 182 6.08 -4.20 20.74
N ALA A 183 5.94 -4.67 19.51
CA ALA A 183 5.58 -6.06 19.21
C ALA A 183 6.63 -7.05 19.75
N ALA A 184 7.91 -6.68 19.70
CA ALA A 184 9.02 -7.51 20.19
C ALA A 184 8.95 -7.77 21.70
N GLU A 185 8.29 -6.93 22.51
CA GLU A 185 8.13 -7.12 23.96
C GLU A 185 7.42 -8.43 24.30
N ASN A 186 6.52 -8.91 23.43
CA ASN A 186 5.76 -10.14 23.61
C ASN A 186 6.02 -11.19 22.51
N LEU A 187 7.03 -10.98 21.65
CA LEU A 187 7.27 -11.78 20.45
C LEU A 187 6.02 -11.83 19.54
N THR A 188 5.23 -10.77 19.53
CA THR A 188 4.10 -10.61 18.61
C THR A 188 4.65 -10.48 17.20
N HIS A 189 4.11 -11.25 16.26
CA HIS A 189 4.49 -11.14 14.86
C HIS A 189 4.09 -9.76 14.30
N ALA A 190 4.95 -9.14 13.49
CA ALA A 190 4.71 -7.81 12.91
C ALA A 190 4.88 -7.86 11.39
N ALA A 191 3.77 -7.61 10.67
CA ALA A 191 3.75 -7.39 9.23
C ALA A 191 3.55 -5.88 8.98
N LEU A 192 4.52 -5.24 8.36
CA LEU A 192 4.62 -3.79 8.29
C LEU A 192 4.77 -3.34 6.84
N GLU A 193 3.80 -2.60 6.33
CA GLU A 193 3.84 -1.92 5.05
C GLU A 193 4.00 -0.42 5.30
N LEU A 194 5.14 0.15 4.86
CA LEU A 194 5.55 1.48 5.28
C LEU A 194 5.68 2.45 4.09
N GLY A 195 6.36 3.58 4.32
CA GLY A 195 6.57 4.59 3.30
C GLY A 195 7.41 4.12 2.12
N GLY A 196 7.37 4.87 1.04
CA GLY A 196 8.18 4.65 -0.15
C GLY A 196 8.55 5.97 -0.82
N ASN A 197 9.72 6.02 -1.43
CA ASN A 197 10.16 7.15 -2.26
C ASN A 197 10.50 6.64 -3.66
N ASP A 198 9.47 6.09 -4.32
CA ASP A 198 9.58 5.28 -5.53
C ASP A 198 10.17 6.06 -6.70
N ALA A 199 11.13 5.43 -7.38
CA ALA A 199 11.76 5.98 -8.56
C ALA A 199 10.90 5.72 -9.81
N PHE A 200 10.67 6.77 -10.59
CA PHE A 200 10.04 6.76 -11.91
C PHE A 200 11.13 7.11 -12.92
N ILE A 201 11.64 6.12 -13.65
CA ILE A 201 12.81 6.25 -14.52
C ILE A 201 12.36 6.31 -15.97
N VAL A 202 12.77 7.34 -16.72
CA VAL A 202 12.56 7.43 -18.18
C VAL A 202 13.92 7.44 -18.86
N LEU A 203 14.27 6.33 -19.52
CA LEU A 203 15.51 6.20 -20.28
C LEU A 203 15.47 7.04 -21.57
N ASP A 204 16.61 7.24 -22.22
CA ASP A 204 16.74 8.08 -23.43
C ASP A 204 15.89 7.62 -24.63
N ASP A 205 15.49 6.34 -24.66
CA ASP A 205 14.57 5.77 -25.63
C ASP A 205 13.13 5.63 -25.12
N GLY A 206 12.83 6.12 -23.91
CA GLY A 206 11.52 6.03 -23.28
C GLY A 206 10.44 6.78 -24.07
N ASP A 207 9.21 6.28 -23.97
CA ASP A 207 8.05 6.96 -24.56
C ASP A 207 7.57 8.06 -23.58
N VAL A 208 7.86 9.32 -23.91
CA VAL A 208 7.55 10.47 -23.05
C VAL A 208 6.04 10.68 -22.92
N ASP A 209 5.26 10.44 -23.98
CA ASP A 209 3.81 10.63 -23.93
C ASP A 209 3.17 9.58 -23.00
N LEU A 210 3.58 8.32 -23.11
CA LEU A 210 3.17 7.27 -22.19
C LEU A 210 3.60 7.60 -20.75
N ALA A 211 4.83 8.03 -20.56
CA ALA A 211 5.36 8.36 -19.22
C ALA A 211 4.57 9.51 -18.58
N VAL A 212 4.14 10.51 -19.33
CA VAL A 212 3.33 11.63 -18.82
C VAL A 212 1.91 11.19 -18.44
N GLU A 213 1.26 10.29 -19.20
CA GLU A 213 -0.04 9.74 -18.81
C GLU A 213 0.08 8.87 -17.54
N GLU A 214 1.11 8.03 -17.46
CA GLU A 214 1.38 7.20 -16.30
C GLU A 214 1.79 8.03 -15.06
N LEU A 215 2.46 9.18 -15.25
CA LEU A 215 2.72 10.15 -14.17
C LEU A 215 1.40 10.63 -13.54
N VAL A 216 0.40 10.99 -14.36
CA VAL A 216 -0.88 11.49 -13.83
C VAL A 216 -1.55 10.42 -12.97
N TRP A 217 -1.61 9.19 -13.45
CA TRP A 217 -2.18 8.09 -12.67
C TRP A 217 -1.32 7.76 -11.44
N GLY A 218 -0.02 7.63 -11.62
CA GLY A 218 0.91 7.20 -10.57
C GLY A 218 1.24 8.26 -9.52
N ARG A 219 0.93 9.56 -9.78
CA ARG A 219 1.31 10.65 -8.87
C ARG A 219 0.16 11.54 -8.43
N MET A 220 -0.88 11.69 -9.25
CA MET A 220 -1.97 12.63 -8.96
C MET A 220 -3.17 11.96 -8.29
N TYR A 221 -3.31 10.63 -8.39
CA TYR A 221 -4.34 9.86 -7.72
C TYR A 221 -4.30 10.10 -6.19
N ASN A 222 -5.45 10.26 -5.56
CA ASN A 222 -5.60 10.61 -4.15
C ASN A 222 -4.77 11.83 -3.73
N THR A 223 -4.65 12.80 -4.63
CA THR A 223 -3.82 14.02 -4.43
C THR A 223 -2.37 13.69 -4.06
N GLY A 224 -1.82 12.59 -4.60
CA GLY A 224 -0.46 12.12 -4.36
C GLY A 224 -0.24 11.41 -3.02
N GLN A 225 -1.29 11.16 -2.25
CA GLN A 225 -1.21 10.51 -0.92
C GLN A 225 -1.18 8.99 -1.05
N VAL A 226 -0.19 8.46 -1.74
CA VAL A 226 -0.02 7.03 -2.03
C VAL A 226 1.37 6.57 -1.61
N CYS A 227 1.48 5.46 -0.88
CA CYS A 227 2.77 4.92 -0.42
C CYS A 227 3.68 4.52 -1.60
N CYS A 228 3.13 3.83 -2.60
CA CYS A 228 3.81 3.42 -3.83
C CYS A 228 3.59 4.39 -5.01
N ALA A 229 3.25 5.66 -4.76
CA ALA A 229 3.24 6.67 -5.81
C ALA A 229 4.64 6.86 -6.39
N SER A 230 4.71 7.12 -7.68
CA SER A 230 5.94 7.62 -8.32
C SER A 230 6.32 8.98 -7.70
N LYS A 231 7.44 9.06 -6.99
CA LYS A 231 7.81 10.24 -6.18
C LYS A 231 9.08 10.93 -6.66
N ARG A 232 10.04 10.19 -7.25
CA ARG A 232 11.28 10.72 -7.80
C ARG A 232 11.29 10.48 -9.30
N PHE A 233 11.13 11.53 -10.09
CA PHE A 233 11.08 11.45 -11.55
C PHE A 233 12.49 11.59 -12.11
N LEU A 234 13.15 10.45 -12.30
CA LEU A 234 14.48 10.33 -12.88
C LEU A 234 14.33 10.32 -14.40
N ILE A 235 14.65 11.42 -15.06
CA ILE A 235 14.46 11.58 -16.50
C ILE A 235 15.83 11.73 -17.16
N HIS A 236 16.10 10.93 -18.20
CA HIS A 236 17.32 11.08 -18.97
C HIS A 236 17.46 12.51 -19.48
N ASN A 237 18.66 13.10 -19.39
CA ASN A 237 18.87 14.53 -19.68
C ASN A 237 18.44 14.94 -21.10
N SER A 238 18.48 14.03 -22.09
CA SER A 238 18.02 14.30 -23.45
C SER A 238 16.49 14.47 -23.57
N LEU A 239 15.71 13.97 -22.59
CA LEU A 239 14.24 14.02 -22.60
C LEU A 239 13.67 14.96 -21.53
N LYS A 240 14.52 15.51 -20.65
CA LYS A 240 14.10 16.23 -19.44
C LYS A 240 13.20 17.44 -19.74
N GLU A 241 13.56 18.25 -20.73
CA GLU A 241 12.77 19.44 -21.11
C GLU A 241 11.43 19.02 -21.71
N GLU A 242 11.44 18.09 -22.67
CA GLU A 242 10.22 17.58 -23.32
C GLU A 242 9.26 16.98 -22.27
N PHE A 243 9.78 16.16 -21.35
CA PHE A 243 8.98 15.56 -20.30
C PHE A 243 8.37 16.63 -19.37
N ALA A 244 9.16 17.61 -18.93
CA ALA A 244 8.69 18.67 -18.05
C ALA A 244 7.60 19.51 -18.69
N ASP A 245 7.76 19.91 -19.95
CA ASP A 245 6.78 20.71 -20.69
C ASP A 245 5.47 19.94 -20.86
N LYS A 246 5.54 18.68 -21.32
CA LYS A 246 4.35 17.81 -21.48
C LYS A 246 3.67 17.52 -20.14
N ALA A 247 4.43 17.29 -19.07
CA ALA A 247 3.87 17.10 -17.74
C ALA A 247 3.10 18.34 -17.25
N VAL A 248 3.66 19.54 -17.45
CA VAL A 248 2.97 20.81 -17.12
C VAL A 248 1.69 20.97 -17.94
N GLU A 249 1.74 20.75 -19.25
CA GLU A 249 0.55 20.84 -20.10
C GLU A 249 -0.55 19.85 -19.71
N ARG A 250 -0.16 18.64 -19.34
CA ARG A 250 -1.10 17.58 -18.94
C ARG A 250 -1.71 17.84 -17.57
N ILE A 251 -0.88 18.23 -16.61
CA ILE A 251 -1.31 18.51 -15.23
C ILE A 251 -2.24 19.73 -15.16
N LYS A 252 -1.98 20.79 -15.95
CA LYS A 252 -2.85 21.98 -16.03
C LYS A 252 -4.29 21.66 -16.46
N LYS A 253 -4.53 20.54 -17.12
CA LYS A 253 -5.88 20.11 -17.53
C LYS A 253 -6.66 19.43 -16.40
N LEU A 254 -6.00 19.08 -15.29
CA LEU A 254 -6.64 18.45 -14.15
C LEU A 254 -7.47 19.46 -13.38
N LYS A 255 -8.71 19.10 -13.08
CA LYS A 255 -9.62 19.95 -12.30
C LYS A 255 -9.35 19.77 -10.81
N VAL A 256 -8.79 20.79 -10.19
CA VAL A 256 -8.68 20.92 -8.73
C VAL A 256 -10.00 21.45 -8.20
N GLY A 257 -10.56 20.87 -7.15
CA GLY A 257 -11.84 21.34 -6.61
C GLY A 257 -12.30 20.60 -5.37
N GLN A 258 -13.54 20.90 -4.97
CA GLN A 258 -14.16 20.21 -3.82
C GLN A 258 -14.31 18.72 -4.10
N PRO A 259 -13.95 17.84 -3.14
CA PRO A 259 -13.99 16.40 -3.33
C PRO A 259 -15.32 15.85 -3.81
N ALA A 260 -16.44 16.40 -3.33
CA ALA A 260 -17.80 15.98 -3.68
C ALA A 260 -18.28 16.42 -5.08
N ASP A 261 -17.53 17.31 -5.79
CA ASP A 261 -17.88 17.66 -7.17
C ASP A 261 -17.49 16.52 -8.10
N GLU A 262 -18.43 16.02 -8.89
CA GLU A 262 -18.29 14.89 -9.83
C GLU A 262 -17.16 15.10 -10.88
N ASN A 263 -16.78 16.35 -11.15
CA ASN A 263 -15.73 16.66 -12.09
C ASN A 263 -14.35 16.87 -11.46
N THR A 264 -14.26 16.87 -10.13
CA THR A 264 -12.99 17.05 -9.43
C THR A 264 -12.08 15.85 -9.68
N GLN A 265 -10.84 16.12 -10.05
CA GLN A 265 -9.78 15.12 -10.28
C GLN A 265 -8.69 15.20 -9.20
N ILE A 266 -8.50 16.37 -8.61
CA ILE A 266 -7.57 16.61 -7.51
C ILE A 266 -8.36 17.22 -6.36
N GLY A 267 -8.47 16.50 -5.26
CA GLY A 267 -9.12 16.94 -4.03
C GLY A 267 -8.19 17.69 -3.10
N CYS A 268 -8.54 17.70 -1.81
CA CYS A 268 -7.65 18.20 -0.77
C CYS A 268 -6.78 17.06 -0.17
N LEU A 269 -5.73 17.44 0.53
CA LEU A 269 -5.01 16.53 1.42
C LEU A 269 -5.87 16.23 2.66
N ILE A 270 -5.52 15.16 3.37
CA ILE A 270 -6.28 14.69 4.55
C ILE A 270 -6.48 15.78 5.61
N SER A 271 -5.58 16.75 5.68
CA SER A 271 -5.66 17.87 6.62
C SER A 271 -4.81 19.05 6.18
N GLU A 272 -5.10 20.23 6.71
CA GLU A 272 -4.24 21.40 6.52
C GLU A 272 -2.81 21.16 7.05
N LYS A 273 -2.66 20.40 8.13
CA LYS A 273 -1.34 20.02 8.65
C LYS A 273 -0.52 19.22 7.62
N ALA A 274 -1.17 18.33 6.88
CA ALA A 274 -0.52 17.58 5.80
C ALA A 274 -0.11 18.51 4.67
N ALA A 275 -0.96 19.49 4.30
CA ALA A 275 -0.66 20.46 3.27
C ALA A 275 0.50 21.40 3.66
N ILE A 276 0.57 21.83 4.92
CA ILE A 276 1.70 22.59 5.46
C ILE A 276 3.00 21.79 5.39
N LYS A 277 2.95 20.49 5.69
CA LYS A 277 4.13 19.61 5.57
C LYS A 277 4.61 19.55 4.13
N VAL A 278 3.71 19.32 3.17
CA VAL A 278 4.05 19.27 1.73
C VAL A 278 4.64 20.62 1.27
N GLU A 279 4.05 21.73 1.66
CA GLU A 279 4.58 23.08 1.37
C GLU A 279 6.02 23.26 1.89
N GLY A 280 6.28 22.85 3.12
CA GLY A 280 7.63 22.88 3.72
C GLY A 280 8.63 22.01 2.98
N GLU A 281 8.25 20.81 2.55
CA GLU A 281 9.09 19.89 1.78
C GLU A 281 9.39 20.43 0.38
N VAL A 282 8.42 21.06 -0.28
CA VAL A 282 8.59 21.74 -1.57
C VAL A 282 9.52 22.94 -1.42
N ASN A 283 9.32 23.79 -0.41
CA ASN A 283 10.19 24.94 -0.14
C ASN A 283 11.63 24.50 0.10
N LYS A 284 11.83 23.42 0.88
CA LYS A 284 13.16 22.85 1.11
C LYS A 284 13.81 22.35 -0.18
N THR A 285 13.03 21.74 -1.08
CA THR A 285 13.52 21.30 -2.40
C THR A 285 13.98 22.50 -3.25
N VAL A 286 13.26 23.63 -3.18
CA VAL A 286 13.64 24.86 -3.87
C VAL A 286 14.91 25.47 -3.25
N GLU A 287 15.01 25.52 -1.92
CA GLU A 287 16.22 25.97 -1.21
C GLU A 287 17.46 25.14 -1.58
N GLN A 288 17.26 23.86 -1.89
CA GLN A 288 18.32 22.95 -2.33
C GLN A 288 18.66 23.07 -3.82
N GLY A 289 17.99 23.93 -4.57
CA GLY A 289 18.31 24.25 -5.97
C GLY A 289 17.22 23.89 -6.98
N GLY A 290 16.13 23.25 -6.57
CA GLY A 290 14.97 22.99 -7.43
C GLY A 290 14.25 24.28 -7.84
N ARG A 291 13.62 24.27 -9.01
CA ARG A 291 12.86 25.42 -9.53
C ARG A 291 11.45 25.01 -9.87
N ILE A 292 10.46 25.62 -9.22
CA ILE A 292 9.03 25.40 -9.51
C ILE A 292 8.70 26.00 -10.87
N ILE A 293 8.03 25.21 -11.73
CA ILE A 293 7.52 25.65 -13.03
C ILE A 293 6.00 25.54 -13.13
N LEU A 294 5.35 24.88 -12.17
CA LEU A 294 3.89 24.79 -12.03
C LEU A 294 3.53 24.65 -10.56
N GLY A 295 2.44 25.29 -10.12
CA GLY A 295 1.86 25.13 -8.79
C GLY A 295 2.71 25.75 -7.68
N GLY A 296 2.74 25.06 -6.53
CA GLY A 296 3.51 25.48 -5.36
C GLY A 296 2.72 26.30 -4.34
N HIS A 297 1.40 26.45 -4.52
CA HIS A 297 0.56 27.23 -3.61
C HIS A 297 -0.37 26.34 -2.79
N ARG A 298 -0.58 26.73 -1.55
CA ARG A 298 -1.47 26.08 -0.60
C ARG A 298 -2.65 27.00 -0.26
N ASP A 299 -3.85 26.41 -0.16
CA ASP A 299 -5.04 27.05 0.40
C ASP A 299 -5.73 26.09 1.38
N GLY A 300 -5.56 26.32 2.68
CA GLY A 300 -6.02 25.38 3.70
C GLY A 300 -5.42 23.97 3.51
N ALA A 301 -6.26 22.97 3.34
CA ALA A 301 -5.86 21.60 3.05
C ALA A 301 -5.58 21.33 1.56
N PHE A 302 -5.89 22.25 0.66
CA PHE A 302 -5.59 22.11 -0.76
C PHE A 302 -4.13 22.48 -1.04
N TYR A 303 -3.49 21.66 -1.87
CA TYR A 303 -2.17 21.93 -2.39
C TYR A 303 -2.18 21.73 -3.91
N GLU A 304 -1.72 22.73 -4.65
CA GLU A 304 -1.73 22.69 -6.11
C GLU A 304 -0.80 21.58 -6.63
N PRO A 305 -1.20 20.83 -7.69
CA PRO A 305 -0.28 19.99 -8.42
C PRO A 305 0.96 20.78 -8.84
N THR A 306 2.14 20.30 -8.42
CA THR A 306 3.39 21.06 -8.49
C THR A 306 4.44 20.30 -9.27
N VAL A 307 5.12 21.01 -10.20
CA VAL A 307 6.26 20.46 -10.95
C VAL A 307 7.50 21.27 -10.58
N ILE A 308 8.55 20.55 -10.16
CA ILE A 308 9.86 21.11 -9.77
C ILE A 308 10.90 20.52 -10.71
N VAL A 309 11.63 21.38 -11.43
CA VAL A 309 12.74 20.98 -12.30
C VAL A 309 14.08 21.36 -11.69
N ASP A 310 15.16 20.92 -12.32
CA ASP A 310 16.54 21.21 -11.93
C ASP A 310 16.87 20.71 -10.50
N VAL A 311 16.14 19.68 -10.02
CA VAL A 311 16.35 19.10 -8.69
C VAL A 311 17.72 18.41 -8.64
N PRO A 312 18.63 18.84 -7.73
CA PRO A 312 19.92 18.19 -7.59
C PRO A 312 19.78 16.72 -7.13
N LYS A 313 20.67 15.85 -7.63
CA LYS A 313 20.73 14.42 -7.24
C LYS A 313 21.01 14.22 -5.73
N THR A 314 21.48 15.27 -5.06
CA THR A 314 21.78 15.29 -3.62
C THR A 314 20.69 15.94 -2.79
N ALA A 315 19.66 16.51 -3.40
CA ALA A 315 18.53 17.08 -2.68
C ALA A 315 17.80 15.99 -1.88
N ASP A 316 17.24 16.36 -0.73
CA ASP A 316 16.58 15.41 0.16
C ASP A 316 15.45 14.66 -0.54
N VAL A 317 14.68 15.32 -1.42
CA VAL A 317 13.61 14.71 -2.22
C VAL A 317 14.15 13.67 -3.23
N ALA A 318 15.38 13.84 -3.69
CA ALA A 318 16.02 12.87 -4.59
C ALA A 318 16.52 11.61 -3.83
N VAL A 319 16.58 11.65 -2.51
CA VAL A 319 17.09 10.56 -1.66
C VAL A 319 15.98 10.01 -0.75
N ASP A 320 15.71 10.65 0.39
CA ASP A 320 14.89 10.07 1.47
C ASP A 320 13.66 10.90 1.86
N MET A 321 13.48 12.09 1.31
CA MET A 321 12.33 12.92 1.64
C MET A 321 11.10 12.50 0.83
N GLU A 322 10.21 11.73 1.47
CA GLU A 322 8.93 11.30 0.90
C GLU A 322 7.91 12.44 0.95
N ILE A 323 7.69 13.14 -0.19
CA ILE A 323 6.61 14.13 -0.29
C ILE A 323 5.29 13.39 -0.52
N PHE A 324 4.37 13.45 0.45
CA PHE A 324 3.08 12.77 0.41
C PHE A 324 1.97 13.71 -0.09
N GLY A 325 2.13 14.19 -1.35
CA GLY A 325 1.29 15.19 -2.00
C GLY A 325 1.51 15.23 -3.52
N PRO A 326 0.79 16.06 -4.27
CA PRO A 326 0.78 16.04 -5.73
C PRO A 326 2.00 16.79 -6.33
N VAL A 327 3.21 16.33 -6.04
CA VAL A 327 4.46 17.00 -6.39
C VAL A 327 5.33 16.12 -7.28
N VAL A 328 5.84 16.67 -8.36
CA VAL A 328 6.66 16.03 -9.40
C VAL A 328 8.06 16.64 -9.40
N PRO A 329 9.01 16.15 -8.58
CA PRO A 329 10.41 16.57 -8.65
C PRO A 329 11.12 15.85 -9.78
N VAL A 330 11.64 16.61 -10.76
CA VAL A 330 12.36 16.09 -11.94
C VAL A 330 13.86 16.18 -11.70
N ILE A 331 14.52 15.02 -11.78
CA ILE A 331 15.93 14.81 -11.53
C ILE A 331 16.57 14.28 -12.83
N GLY A 332 17.61 14.91 -13.33
CA GLY A 332 18.29 14.49 -14.54
C GLY A 332 19.35 13.40 -14.27
N PHE A 333 19.55 12.51 -15.26
CA PHE A 333 20.64 11.55 -15.27
C PHE A 333 21.15 11.32 -16.72
N ASP A 334 22.31 10.70 -16.89
CA ASP A 334 22.97 10.52 -18.18
C ASP A 334 23.16 9.06 -18.60
N THR A 335 23.17 8.09 -17.66
CA THR A 335 23.37 6.67 -17.96
C THR A 335 22.44 5.78 -17.14
N ASP A 336 22.17 4.56 -17.62
CA ASP A 336 21.35 3.57 -16.91
C ASP A 336 21.91 3.26 -15.53
N GLU A 337 23.24 3.13 -15.42
CA GLU A 337 23.92 2.86 -14.17
C GLU A 337 23.72 4.00 -13.16
N GLU A 338 23.76 5.23 -13.62
CA GLU A 338 23.49 6.40 -12.77
C GLU A 338 22.04 6.44 -12.30
N ALA A 339 21.07 6.15 -13.19
CA ALA A 339 19.66 6.07 -12.81
C ALA A 339 19.43 5.00 -11.71
N ILE A 340 20.04 3.83 -11.87
CA ILE A 340 20.01 2.74 -10.89
C ILE A 340 20.64 3.18 -9.56
N GLU A 341 21.80 3.82 -9.60
CA GLU A 341 22.47 4.33 -8.39
C GLU A 341 21.59 5.34 -7.63
N ILE A 342 21.05 6.34 -8.33
CA ILE A 342 20.15 7.34 -7.72
C ILE A 342 18.90 6.66 -7.14
N ALA A 343 18.31 5.73 -7.88
CA ALA A 343 17.11 5.03 -7.43
C ALA A 343 17.36 4.22 -6.16
N ASN A 344 18.47 3.48 -6.11
CA ASN A 344 18.80 2.57 -5.00
C ASN A 344 19.42 3.27 -3.78
N LYS A 345 19.84 4.53 -3.91
CA LYS A 345 20.44 5.30 -2.81
C LYS A 345 19.47 5.56 -1.65
N SER A 346 18.16 5.55 -1.91
CA SER A 346 17.15 5.76 -0.89
C SER A 346 17.12 4.64 0.15
N VAL A 347 16.82 5.01 1.41
CA VAL A 347 16.52 4.04 2.48
C VAL A 347 15.20 3.30 2.23
N PHE A 348 14.37 3.78 1.32
CA PHE A 348 13.13 3.15 0.90
C PHE A 348 13.34 2.15 -0.24
N GLY A 349 12.41 1.21 -0.37
CA GLY A 349 12.40 0.22 -1.43
C GLY A 349 11.01 -0.42 -1.57
N LEU A 350 9.94 0.39 -1.74
CA LEU A 350 8.59 -0.14 -1.86
C LEU A 350 8.30 -0.60 -3.29
N SER A 351 8.32 0.34 -4.24
CA SER A 351 8.13 0.04 -5.65
C SER A 351 9.04 0.93 -6.52
N SER A 352 9.00 0.72 -7.83
CA SER A 352 9.74 1.49 -8.83
C SER A 352 9.12 1.30 -10.21
N CYS A 353 9.47 2.15 -11.17
CA CYS A 353 9.14 1.89 -12.56
C CYS A 353 10.20 2.41 -13.53
N VAL A 354 10.20 1.84 -14.74
CA VAL A 354 11.13 2.22 -15.80
C VAL A 354 10.45 2.21 -17.17
N PHE A 355 10.72 3.24 -17.96
CA PHE A 355 10.20 3.42 -19.32
C PHE A 355 11.34 3.30 -20.34
N SER A 356 11.20 2.36 -21.25
CA SER A 356 12.09 2.14 -22.40
C SER A 356 11.36 1.40 -23.50
N ARG A 357 11.68 1.66 -24.75
CA ARG A 357 11.20 0.89 -25.91
C ARG A 357 11.96 -0.42 -26.08
N ASP A 358 13.19 -0.52 -25.56
CA ASP A 358 13.96 -1.76 -25.47
C ASP A 358 13.55 -2.54 -24.20
N GLN A 359 12.70 -3.54 -24.37
CA GLN A 359 12.21 -4.35 -23.26
C GLN A 359 13.30 -5.11 -22.51
N LYS A 360 14.36 -5.52 -23.19
CA LYS A 360 15.50 -6.21 -22.57
C LYS A 360 16.28 -5.26 -21.67
N ARG A 361 16.49 -4.03 -22.12
CA ARG A 361 17.13 -2.96 -21.33
C ARG A 361 16.27 -2.59 -20.13
N ALA A 362 14.96 -2.36 -20.35
CA ALA A 362 14.01 -2.08 -19.29
C ALA A 362 13.99 -3.16 -18.22
N PHE A 363 13.98 -4.44 -18.62
CA PHE A 363 14.03 -5.57 -17.68
C PHE A 363 15.33 -5.58 -16.87
N LYS A 364 16.47 -5.29 -17.51
CA LYS A 364 17.78 -5.21 -16.81
C LYS A 364 17.78 -4.11 -15.75
N VAL A 365 17.24 -2.93 -16.06
CA VAL A 365 17.09 -1.82 -15.11
C VAL A 365 16.13 -2.20 -13.99
N ALA A 366 14.94 -2.73 -14.33
CA ALA A 366 13.94 -3.16 -13.35
C ALA A 366 14.48 -4.21 -12.37
N ALA A 367 15.24 -5.20 -12.89
CA ALA A 367 15.86 -6.25 -12.08
C ALA A 367 16.99 -5.75 -11.16
N ALA A 368 17.54 -4.57 -11.43
CA ALA A 368 18.59 -3.94 -10.63
C ALA A 368 18.02 -3.02 -9.54
N MET A 369 16.69 -2.76 -9.52
CA MET A 369 16.06 -1.94 -8.48
C MET A 369 15.99 -2.68 -7.16
N GLU A 370 16.43 -2.03 -6.09
CA GLU A 370 16.32 -2.53 -4.72
C GLU A 370 14.95 -2.16 -4.12
N ALA A 371 13.88 -2.69 -4.71
CA ALA A 371 12.49 -2.47 -4.30
C ALA A 371 11.70 -3.77 -4.40
N GLY A 372 10.61 -3.86 -3.62
CA GLY A 372 9.71 -5.01 -3.65
C GLY A 372 8.92 -5.14 -4.95
N GLY A 373 8.69 -4.03 -5.68
CA GLY A 373 8.05 -3.99 -6.97
C GLY A 373 8.84 -3.22 -8.02
N ALA A 374 8.75 -3.65 -9.29
CA ALA A 374 9.28 -2.90 -10.43
C ALA A 374 8.33 -3.06 -11.63
N VAL A 375 7.86 -1.95 -12.18
CA VAL A 375 6.93 -1.89 -13.32
C VAL A 375 7.67 -1.42 -14.56
N ILE A 376 7.45 -2.08 -15.70
CA ILE A 376 8.01 -1.66 -16.99
C ILE A 376 6.91 -1.00 -17.80
N ASN A 377 7.16 0.22 -18.28
CA ASN A 377 6.26 1.03 -19.09
C ASN A 377 4.88 1.25 -18.43
N GLY A 378 4.88 1.50 -17.13
CA GLY A 378 3.73 1.82 -16.31
C GLY A 378 4.16 2.45 -14.99
N ALA A 379 3.26 3.07 -14.26
CA ALA A 379 3.55 3.70 -12.98
C ALA A 379 3.84 2.68 -11.87
N SER A 380 4.68 3.03 -10.89
CA SER A 380 4.98 2.23 -9.70
C SER A 380 3.74 1.91 -8.86
N PHE A 381 2.67 2.67 -9.02
CA PHE A 381 1.36 2.48 -8.38
C PHE A 381 0.61 1.22 -8.86
N PHE A 382 1.00 0.62 -9.98
CA PHE A 382 0.35 -0.59 -10.50
C PHE A 382 0.42 -1.74 -9.49
N ARG A 383 -0.74 -2.30 -9.18
CA ARG A 383 -0.86 -3.47 -8.31
C ARG A 383 -2.01 -4.37 -8.78
N ALA A 384 -1.71 -5.63 -9.09
CA ALA A 384 -2.74 -6.66 -9.23
C ALA A 384 -3.03 -7.28 -7.85
N PHE A 385 -4.26 -7.69 -7.61
CA PHE A 385 -4.69 -8.19 -6.29
C PHE A 385 -3.87 -9.41 -5.82
N GLU A 386 -3.54 -10.34 -6.71
CA GLU A 386 -2.76 -11.54 -6.39
C GLU A 386 -1.25 -11.29 -6.32
N GLN A 387 -0.81 -10.15 -6.81
CA GLN A 387 0.62 -9.81 -6.84
C GLN A 387 1.14 -9.64 -5.41
N PRO A 388 2.24 -10.31 -5.03
CA PRO A 388 2.93 -10.02 -3.79
C PRO A 388 3.35 -8.54 -3.74
N PHE A 389 3.04 -7.89 -2.63
CA PHE A 389 3.35 -6.49 -2.39
C PHE A 389 4.01 -6.35 -1.03
N GLY A 390 5.22 -5.84 -0.99
CA GLY A 390 5.97 -5.66 0.25
C GLY A 390 7.24 -4.86 0.03
N GLY A 391 7.55 -4.01 1.01
CA GLY A 391 8.69 -3.12 0.95
C GLY A 391 10.00 -3.79 1.36
N TRP A 392 11.07 -3.44 0.66
CA TRP A 392 12.45 -3.72 1.07
C TRP A 392 12.96 -2.56 1.93
N LYS A 393 14.12 -2.73 2.54
CA LYS A 393 14.79 -1.69 3.35
C LYS A 393 13.83 -1.14 4.43
N HIS A 394 13.67 0.20 4.50
CA HIS A 394 12.78 0.86 5.45
C HIS A 394 11.30 0.94 4.98
N SER A 395 10.96 0.32 3.86
CA SER A 395 9.58 0.29 3.36
C SER A 395 8.74 -0.83 3.93
N GLY A 396 9.31 -1.78 4.69
CA GLY A 396 8.47 -2.75 5.37
C GLY A 396 9.16 -4.02 5.85
N ILE A 397 8.36 -4.87 6.50
CA ILE A 397 8.67 -6.24 6.92
C ILE A 397 7.45 -7.09 6.62
N GLY A 398 7.63 -8.21 5.94
CA GLY A 398 6.52 -9.05 5.47
C GLY A 398 6.06 -8.67 4.07
N THR A 399 5.01 -9.32 3.62
CA THR A 399 4.50 -9.16 2.25
C THR A 399 2.99 -9.34 2.24
N GLU A 400 2.26 -8.39 1.69
CA GLU A 400 0.85 -8.51 1.34
C GLU A 400 0.69 -9.24 -0.02
N GLY A 401 -0.53 -9.54 -0.39
CA GLY A 401 -0.90 -10.40 -1.50
C GLY A 401 -1.52 -11.67 -0.96
N VAL A 402 -2.25 -12.44 -1.78
CA VAL A 402 -3.14 -13.46 -1.26
C VAL A 402 -2.43 -14.51 -0.41
N PHE A 403 -1.48 -15.23 -1.00
CA PHE A 403 -0.80 -16.33 -0.31
C PHE A 403 0.18 -15.83 0.74
N SER A 404 0.91 -14.76 0.46
CA SER A 404 1.84 -14.16 1.41
C SER A 404 1.10 -13.71 2.67
N THR A 405 -0.05 -13.07 2.53
CA THR A 405 -0.86 -12.65 3.68
C THR A 405 -1.41 -13.86 4.45
N PHE A 406 -1.78 -14.97 3.79
CA PHE A 406 -2.17 -16.18 4.49
C PHE A 406 -1.03 -16.79 5.30
N ASP A 407 0.20 -16.73 4.79
CA ASP A 407 1.39 -17.15 5.53
C ASP A 407 1.58 -16.33 6.82
N GLU A 408 1.42 -15.01 6.75
CA GLU A 408 1.46 -14.10 7.90
C GLU A 408 0.33 -14.38 8.92
N MET A 409 -0.87 -14.72 8.44
CA MET A 409 -2.09 -14.90 9.25
C MET A 409 -2.23 -16.31 9.86
N THR A 410 -1.28 -17.21 9.59
CA THR A 410 -1.32 -18.60 10.06
C THR A 410 0.02 -19.03 10.64
N ARG A 411 0.00 -20.04 11.48
CA ARG A 411 1.20 -20.70 11.99
C ARG A 411 1.26 -22.17 11.53
N VAL A 412 2.45 -22.62 11.26
CA VAL A 412 2.71 -24.02 10.90
C VAL A 412 2.69 -24.89 12.14
N LYS A 413 2.03 -26.07 12.05
CA LYS A 413 2.06 -27.11 13.05
C LYS A 413 2.40 -28.45 12.42
N THR A 414 3.40 -29.12 12.92
CA THR A 414 3.77 -30.47 12.50
C THR A 414 3.18 -31.48 13.46
N ILE A 415 2.51 -32.50 12.92
CA ILE A 415 1.98 -33.65 13.66
C ILE A 415 2.69 -34.89 13.13
N VAL A 416 3.40 -35.58 13.99
CA VAL A 416 4.13 -36.81 13.66
C VAL A 416 3.45 -38.00 14.32
N MET A 417 3.04 -38.98 13.50
CA MET A 417 2.59 -40.31 13.97
C MET A 417 3.70 -41.33 13.68
N LYS A 418 4.30 -41.85 14.74
CA LYS A 418 5.44 -42.75 14.63
C LYS A 418 4.99 -44.21 14.60
N ASN A 419 5.70 -45.03 13.79
CA ASN A 419 5.52 -46.49 13.71
C ASN A 419 4.09 -46.89 13.35
N ILE A 420 3.48 -46.23 12.39
CA ILE A 420 2.11 -46.55 11.93
C ILE A 420 2.06 -47.41 10.69
N PHE A 421 3.21 -47.72 10.07
CA PHE A 421 3.36 -48.59 8.91
C PHE A 421 4.29 -49.75 9.21
#